data_32aadbe53295abe59f070b845a938d0e
#
_entry.id   32aadbe53295abe59f070b845a938d0e
#
_cell.length_a   1.000
_cell.length_b   1.000
_cell.length_c   1.000
_cell.angle_alpha   90.00
_cell.angle_beta   90.00
_cell.angle_gamma   90.00
#
_symmetry.space_group_name_H-M   'P 1'
#
loop_
_entity.id
_entity.type
_entity.pdbx_description
1 polymer ?
#
loop_
_entity_poly.entity_id
_entity_poly.type
_entity_poly.pdbx_seq_one_letter_code
_entity_poly.pdbx_strand_id
1 'polypeptide(L)'
;DKVEIMVNNSYHLRMGGVLGRFDINTAHDEMEIHYHGLLRLAGMFGPVMRSRGADGNHGAAAWVNVFSAYALINNPTLATYSASQAAALSLSQCLRSELTEGGVRVVNAFIGPIEDEWHQLAPPPKLVPDTTADRIVKALQKGMEDIPIGAVAEEIIQRLADNPKEIERAIRL
;
A
#
# COMPACT_ATOMS: atom_id res chain seq x y z
N ASP A 1 5.31 26.24 -3.54
CA ASP A 1 4.18 25.35 -3.21
C ASP A 1 4.64 24.30 -2.21
N LYS A 2 3.83 24.09 -1.16
CA LYS A 2 4.25 23.35 0.02
C LYS A 2 3.43 22.07 0.14
N VAL A 3 4.01 20.92 -0.25
CA VAL A 3 3.45 19.61 0.06
C VAL A 3 3.85 19.26 1.49
N GLU A 4 2.89 19.16 2.39
CA GLU A 4 3.12 18.76 3.78
C GLU A 4 2.87 17.27 3.97
N ILE A 5 1.87 16.73 3.28
CA ILE A 5 1.54 15.30 3.28
C ILE A 5 1.38 14.86 1.83
N MET A 6 2.11 13.83 1.44
CA MET A 6 1.93 13.12 0.19
C MET A 6 1.07 11.89 0.42
N VAL A 7 0.00 11.72 -0.35
CA VAL A 7 -0.82 10.49 -0.32
C VAL A 7 -0.77 9.82 -1.68
N ASN A 8 -0.17 8.62 -1.72
CA ASN A 8 -0.19 7.74 -2.87
C ASN A 8 -1.32 6.72 -2.71
N ASN A 9 -2.39 6.89 -3.49
CA ASN A 9 -3.59 6.05 -3.46
C ASN A 9 -3.92 5.44 -4.83
N SER A 10 -2.99 5.52 -5.78
CA SER A 10 -3.22 4.97 -7.12
C SER A 10 -3.17 3.45 -7.10
N TYR A 11 -4.15 2.81 -7.73
CA TYR A 11 -4.10 1.36 -7.93
C TYR A 11 -4.77 0.93 -9.23
N HIS A 12 -4.40 -0.24 -9.71
CA HIS A 12 -4.98 -0.94 -10.84
C HIS A 12 -5.08 -2.41 -10.50
N LEU A 13 -6.25 -3.00 -10.67
CA LEU A 13 -6.51 -4.38 -10.27
C LEU A 13 -7.18 -5.14 -11.41
N ARG A 14 -6.63 -6.30 -11.75
CA ARG A 14 -7.25 -7.26 -12.66
C ARG A 14 -7.14 -8.67 -12.09
N MET A 15 -8.24 -9.38 -12.08
CA MET A 15 -8.27 -10.78 -11.64
C MET A 15 -7.50 -11.66 -12.62
N GLY A 16 -6.78 -12.63 -12.09
CA GLY A 16 -6.08 -13.66 -12.88
C GLY A 16 -4.96 -14.33 -12.09
N GLY A 17 -4.91 -15.65 -12.22
CA GLY A 17 -3.83 -16.46 -11.65
C GLY A 17 -2.61 -16.49 -12.57
N VAL A 18 -1.51 -17.06 -12.08
CA VAL A 18 -0.24 -17.17 -12.82
C VAL A 18 -0.39 -18.08 -14.06
N LEU A 19 -1.01 -19.24 -13.89
CA LEU A 19 -1.08 -20.26 -14.95
C LEU A 19 -2.10 -19.95 -16.03
N GLY A 20 -3.13 -19.19 -15.73
CA GLY A 20 -4.21 -18.85 -16.66
C GLY A 20 -4.04 -17.50 -17.38
N ARG A 21 -2.96 -16.78 -17.12
CA ARG A 21 -2.73 -15.45 -17.71
C ARG A 21 -1.72 -15.57 -18.85
N PHE A 22 -2.21 -15.43 -20.08
CA PHE A 22 -1.37 -15.47 -21.29
C PHE A 22 -0.88 -14.06 -21.69
N ASP A 23 -1.50 -13.00 -21.22
CA ASP A 23 -1.17 -11.62 -21.53
C ASP A 23 -0.36 -10.97 -20.40
N ILE A 24 0.87 -10.58 -20.71
CA ILE A 24 1.77 -9.90 -19.79
C ILE A 24 1.43 -8.41 -19.58
N ASN A 25 0.61 -7.81 -20.47
CA ASN A 25 0.33 -6.36 -20.43
C ASN A 25 -0.32 -5.95 -19.09
N THR A 26 -1.25 -6.74 -18.58
CA THR A 26 -1.85 -6.47 -17.27
C THR A 26 -0.81 -6.42 -16.14
N ALA A 27 0.17 -7.32 -16.16
CA ALA A 27 1.24 -7.31 -15.16
C ALA A 27 2.13 -6.07 -15.31
N HIS A 28 2.39 -5.64 -16.55
CA HIS A 28 3.10 -4.39 -16.82
C HIS A 28 2.31 -3.18 -16.31
N ASP A 29 1.01 -3.10 -16.58
CA ASP A 29 0.16 -1.99 -16.13
C ASP A 29 0.10 -1.91 -14.61
N GLU A 30 -0.05 -3.05 -13.93
CA GLU A 30 -0.03 -3.12 -12.47
C GLU A 30 1.33 -2.69 -11.90
N MET A 31 2.45 -3.14 -12.47
CA MET A 31 3.79 -2.70 -12.07
C MET A 31 4.03 -1.23 -12.38
N GLU A 32 3.54 -0.75 -13.53
CA GLU A 32 3.70 0.65 -13.93
C GLU A 32 3.00 1.61 -12.96
N ILE A 33 1.80 1.24 -12.51
CA ILE A 33 1.03 2.08 -11.59
C ILE A 33 1.55 1.96 -10.16
N HIS A 34 1.77 0.74 -9.66
CA HIS A 34 2.08 0.54 -8.24
C HIS A 34 3.55 0.81 -7.93
N TYR A 35 4.47 0.21 -8.67
CA TYR A 35 5.91 0.27 -8.40
C TYR A 35 6.57 1.49 -9.08
N HIS A 36 6.48 1.60 -10.41
CA HIS A 36 7.12 2.70 -11.13
C HIS A 36 6.45 4.04 -10.82
N GLY A 37 5.13 4.05 -10.59
CA GLY A 37 4.40 5.24 -10.14
C GLY A 37 4.93 5.75 -8.82
N LEU A 38 5.06 4.88 -7.81
CA LEU A 38 5.64 5.23 -6.52
C LEU A 38 7.11 5.69 -6.66
N LEU A 39 7.92 4.99 -7.46
CA LEU A 39 9.32 5.35 -7.68
C LEU A 39 9.45 6.76 -8.29
N ARG A 40 8.62 7.09 -9.29
CA ARG A 40 8.61 8.44 -9.88
C ARG A 40 8.18 9.51 -8.88
N LEU A 41 7.11 9.27 -8.12
CA LEU A 41 6.66 10.19 -7.07
C LEU A 41 7.77 10.40 -6.03
N ALA A 42 8.42 9.33 -5.58
CA ALA A 42 9.52 9.40 -4.63
C ALA A 42 10.70 10.22 -5.17
N GLY A 43 11.09 10.00 -6.43
CA GLY A 43 12.16 10.76 -7.07
C GLY A 43 11.84 12.25 -7.23
N MET A 44 10.58 12.61 -7.48
CA MET A 44 10.16 14.01 -7.67
C MET A 44 9.96 14.75 -6.35
N PHE A 45 9.33 14.14 -5.37
CA PHE A 45 8.90 14.80 -4.13
C PHE A 45 9.78 14.47 -2.93
N GLY A 46 10.38 13.29 -2.88
CA GLY A 46 11.17 12.81 -1.75
C GLY A 46 12.30 13.76 -1.35
N PRO A 47 13.19 14.19 -2.28
CA PRO A 47 14.28 15.10 -1.94
C PRO A 47 13.80 16.43 -1.35
N VAL A 48 12.75 17.00 -1.93
CA VAL A 48 12.18 18.28 -1.45
C VAL A 48 11.53 18.11 -0.07
N MET A 49 10.77 17.04 0.13
CA MET A 49 10.14 16.76 1.41
C MET A 49 11.18 16.52 2.51
N ARG A 50 12.24 15.74 2.22
CA ARG A 50 13.34 15.48 3.16
C ARG A 50 14.05 16.77 3.58
N SER A 51 14.40 17.63 2.61
CA SER A 51 15.06 18.90 2.89
C SER A 51 14.19 19.80 3.76
N ARG A 52 12.91 19.93 3.45
CA ARG A 52 11.99 20.76 4.23
C ARG A 52 11.69 20.23 5.62
N GLY A 53 11.66 18.91 5.79
CA GLY A 53 11.51 18.27 7.08
C GLY A 53 12.69 18.61 8.01
N ALA A 54 13.91 18.60 7.47
CA ALA A 54 15.14 18.90 8.20
C ALA A 54 15.22 20.37 8.64
N ASP A 55 14.62 21.31 7.90
CA ASP A 55 14.70 22.76 8.20
C ASP A 55 13.89 23.19 9.45
N GLY A 56 13.04 22.32 10.00
CA GLY A 56 12.28 22.57 11.24
C GLY A 56 11.18 23.66 11.14
N ASN A 57 11.10 24.40 10.05
CA ASN A 57 10.17 25.50 9.81
C ASN A 57 9.14 25.12 8.73
N HIS A 58 8.01 24.57 9.10
CA HIS A 58 6.94 24.12 8.19
C HIS A 58 7.32 22.86 7.39
N GLY A 59 7.80 21.85 8.10
CA GLY A 59 8.27 20.59 7.53
C GLY A 59 7.17 19.81 6.80
N ALA A 60 7.59 19.07 5.78
CA ALA A 60 6.80 17.95 5.32
C ALA A 60 6.63 16.96 6.49
N ALA A 61 5.39 16.51 6.73
CA ALA A 61 5.06 15.73 7.91
C ALA A 61 5.01 14.23 7.63
N ALA A 62 4.46 13.82 6.47
CA ALA A 62 4.27 12.43 6.16
C ALA A 62 4.18 12.11 4.67
N TRP A 63 4.53 10.88 4.35
CA TRP A 63 4.24 10.20 3.10
C TRP A 63 3.34 9.00 3.39
N VAL A 64 2.15 8.97 2.85
CA VAL A 64 1.16 7.92 3.08
C VAL A 64 1.02 7.10 1.80
N ASN A 65 1.24 5.79 1.88
CA ASN A 65 0.90 4.84 0.83
C ASN A 65 -0.33 4.04 1.24
N VAL A 66 -1.30 3.94 0.36
CA VAL A 66 -2.45 3.04 0.53
C VAL A 66 -2.19 1.78 -0.28
N PHE A 67 -1.89 0.70 0.41
CA PHE A 67 -1.62 -0.62 -0.17
C PHE A 67 -2.79 -1.57 0.05
N SER A 68 -2.92 -2.53 -0.85
CA SER A 68 -3.74 -3.70 -0.56
C SER A 68 -3.11 -4.54 0.57
N ALA A 69 -3.91 -5.18 1.39
CA ALA A 69 -3.45 -6.21 2.32
C ALA A 69 -2.72 -7.36 1.59
N TYR A 70 -2.99 -7.54 0.29
CA TYR A 70 -2.27 -8.48 -0.57
C TYR A 70 -0.85 -8.05 -0.97
N ALA A 71 -0.37 -6.90 -0.49
CA ALA A 71 1.05 -6.58 -0.49
C ALA A 71 1.84 -7.41 0.53
N LEU A 72 1.16 -7.91 1.56
CA LEU A 72 1.74 -8.69 2.66
C LEU A 72 1.66 -10.20 2.41
N ILE A 73 0.67 -10.64 1.68
CA ILE A 73 0.46 -12.05 1.30
C ILE A 73 -0.02 -12.15 -0.15
N ASN A 74 0.25 -13.28 -0.77
CA ASN A 74 -0.18 -13.52 -2.15
C ASN A 74 -1.63 -13.99 -2.20
N ASN A 75 -2.41 -13.46 -3.14
CA ASN A 75 -3.71 -13.99 -3.50
C ASN A 75 -3.63 -14.66 -4.87
N PRO A 76 -3.85 -15.98 -5.00
CA PRO A 76 -3.71 -16.69 -6.27
C PRO A 76 -4.63 -16.18 -7.38
N THR A 77 -5.80 -15.61 -7.05
CA THR A 77 -6.71 -15.03 -8.03
C THR A 77 -6.34 -13.60 -8.45
N LEU A 78 -5.37 -13.00 -7.75
CA LEU A 78 -4.85 -11.65 -7.97
C LEU A 78 -3.31 -11.68 -8.03
N ALA A 79 -2.76 -12.65 -8.76
CA ALA A 79 -1.35 -13.02 -8.65
C ALA A 79 -0.39 -11.86 -9.00
N THR A 80 -0.56 -11.23 -10.16
CA THR A 80 0.31 -10.13 -10.61
C THR A 80 0.05 -8.84 -9.82
N TYR A 81 -1.20 -8.63 -9.42
CA TYR A 81 -1.57 -7.53 -8.52
C TYR A 81 -0.86 -7.66 -7.16
N SER A 82 -0.92 -8.83 -6.52
CA SER A 82 -0.22 -9.06 -5.25
C SER A 82 1.29 -8.85 -5.39
N ALA A 83 1.88 -9.34 -6.48
CA ALA A 83 3.32 -9.17 -6.74
C ALA A 83 3.70 -7.70 -6.92
N SER A 84 2.92 -6.90 -7.66
CA SER A 84 3.19 -5.48 -7.88
C SER A 84 2.99 -4.66 -6.60
N GLN A 85 2.01 -4.99 -5.77
CA GLN A 85 1.80 -4.38 -4.46
C GLN A 85 2.94 -4.72 -3.48
N ALA A 86 3.45 -5.95 -3.49
CA ALA A 86 4.60 -6.35 -2.69
C ALA A 86 5.89 -5.63 -3.14
N ALA A 87 6.09 -5.46 -4.44
CA ALA A 87 7.20 -4.68 -4.99
C ALA A 87 7.14 -3.20 -4.53
N ALA A 88 5.95 -2.60 -4.59
CA ALA A 88 5.73 -1.23 -4.12
C ALA A 88 5.94 -1.09 -2.60
N LEU A 89 5.51 -2.08 -1.81
CA LEU A 89 5.77 -2.11 -0.37
C LEU A 89 7.27 -2.16 -0.06
N SER A 90 8.02 -3.02 -0.76
CA SER A 90 9.49 -3.09 -0.61
C SER A 90 10.14 -1.74 -0.90
N LEU A 91 9.72 -1.05 -1.97
CA LEU A 91 10.19 0.29 -2.28
C LEU A 91 9.83 1.31 -1.19
N SER A 92 8.61 1.24 -0.66
CA SER A 92 8.16 2.11 0.44
C SER A 92 9.01 1.95 1.72
N GLN A 93 9.44 0.73 2.03
CA GLN A 93 10.33 0.46 3.16
C GLN A 93 11.70 1.13 2.97
N CYS A 94 12.25 1.12 1.75
CA CYS A 94 13.46 1.86 1.43
C CYS A 94 13.24 3.38 1.56
N LEU A 95 12.15 3.88 1.01
CA LEU A 95 11.77 5.30 1.09
C LEU A 95 11.63 5.77 2.56
N ARG A 96 11.07 4.92 3.43
CA ARG A 96 10.97 5.21 4.87
C ARG A 96 12.34 5.49 5.48
N SER A 97 13.33 4.65 5.17
CA SER A 97 14.70 4.83 5.64
C SER A 97 15.31 6.15 5.14
N GLU A 98 15.10 6.47 3.86
CA GLU A 98 15.68 7.69 3.25
C GLU A 98 15.03 8.98 3.74
N LEU A 99 13.73 8.96 4.08
CA LEU A 99 12.99 10.13 4.54
C LEU A 99 13.09 10.38 6.05
N THR A 100 13.55 9.39 6.82
CA THR A 100 13.70 9.48 8.28
C THR A 100 14.63 10.62 8.69
N GLU A 101 15.74 10.83 7.97
CA GLU A 101 16.69 11.92 8.23
C GLU A 101 16.06 13.31 8.14
N GLY A 102 15.06 13.47 7.28
CA GLY A 102 14.27 14.70 7.16
C GLY A 102 13.09 14.79 8.13
N GLY A 103 12.91 13.83 9.04
CA GLY A 103 11.77 13.78 9.95
C GLY A 103 10.42 13.51 9.26
N VAL A 104 10.42 13.08 8.00
CA VAL A 104 9.21 12.74 7.25
C VAL A 104 8.84 11.29 7.52
N ARG A 105 7.67 11.05 8.09
CA ARG A 105 7.18 9.69 8.36
C ARG A 105 6.61 9.05 7.09
N VAL A 106 7.01 7.82 6.80
CA VAL A 106 6.37 7.00 5.76
C VAL A 106 5.40 6.04 6.41
N VAL A 107 4.14 6.20 6.05
CA VAL A 107 2.98 5.45 6.58
C VAL A 107 2.44 4.54 5.49
N ASN A 108 2.30 3.27 5.79
CA ASN A 108 1.69 2.27 4.91
C ASN A 108 0.35 1.82 5.50
N ALA A 109 -0.74 2.18 4.83
CA ALA A 109 -2.07 1.70 5.17
C ALA A 109 -2.39 0.45 4.33
N PHE A 110 -2.61 -0.68 4.98
CA PHE A 110 -3.00 -1.93 4.32
C PHE A 110 -4.50 -2.09 4.40
N ILE A 111 -5.16 -2.06 3.24
CA ILE A 111 -6.62 -2.15 3.16
C ILE A 111 -7.07 -3.48 2.55
N GLY A 112 -8.19 -3.99 3.04
CA GLY A 112 -8.93 -5.07 2.40
C GLY A 112 -9.71 -4.58 1.17
N PRO A 113 -10.58 -5.43 0.58
CA PRO A 113 -11.47 -5.01 -0.49
C PRO A 113 -12.33 -3.81 -0.06
N ILE A 114 -12.48 -2.84 -0.95
CA ILE A 114 -13.24 -1.61 -0.72
C ILE A 114 -14.50 -1.60 -1.60
N GLU A 115 -15.53 -0.86 -1.23
CA GLU A 115 -16.74 -0.68 -2.03
C GLU A 115 -16.47 0.26 -3.20
N ASP A 116 -16.04 -0.32 -4.33
CA ASP A 116 -15.77 0.39 -5.57
C ASP A 116 -16.04 -0.51 -6.81
N GLU A 117 -15.80 0.04 -7.98
CA GLU A 117 -16.00 -0.64 -9.25
C GLU A 117 -15.03 -1.81 -9.50
N TRP A 118 -13.86 -1.80 -8.87
CA TRP A 118 -12.81 -2.81 -9.05
C TRP A 118 -13.01 -4.06 -8.20
N HIS A 119 -13.66 -3.90 -7.05
CA HIS A 119 -13.91 -4.97 -6.08
C HIS A 119 -15.33 -5.51 -6.12
N GLN A 120 -16.09 -5.31 -7.22
CA GLN A 120 -17.48 -5.77 -7.30
C GLN A 120 -17.63 -7.27 -7.03
N LEU A 121 -16.70 -8.08 -7.55
CA LEU A 121 -16.70 -9.54 -7.39
C LEU A 121 -16.05 -10.02 -6.08
N ALA A 122 -15.42 -9.13 -5.31
CA ALA A 122 -14.85 -9.51 -4.02
C ALA A 122 -15.98 -9.81 -3.01
N PRO A 123 -15.85 -10.88 -2.22
CA PRO A 123 -16.84 -11.20 -1.18
C PRO A 123 -16.82 -10.17 -0.06
N PRO A 124 -17.93 -9.98 0.66
CA PRO A 124 -17.96 -9.19 1.89
C PRO A 124 -17.10 -9.85 3.00
N PRO A 125 -16.63 -9.08 4.00
CA PRO A 125 -16.92 -7.66 4.17
C PRO A 125 -16.06 -6.76 3.28
N LYS A 126 -16.66 -5.67 2.79
CA LYS A 126 -15.96 -4.61 2.05
C LYS A 126 -15.84 -3.35 2.90
N LEU A 127 -14.78 -2.59 2.68
CA LEU A 127 -14.56 -1.32 3.37
C LEU A 127 -15.33 -0.20 2.70
N VAL A 128 -15.93 0.68 3.49
CA VAL A 128 -16.54 1.92 3.01
C VAL A 128 -15.44 2.98 2.82
N PRO A 129 -15.35 3.65 1.64
CA PRO A 129 -14.28 4.59 1.35
C PRO A 129 -14.09 5.70 2.41
N ASP A 130 -15.15 6.38 2.79
CA ASP A 130 -15.08 7.48 3.78
C ASP A 130 -14.58 7.00 5.14
N THR A 131 -15.10 5.88 5.62
CA THR A 131 -14.66 5.29 6.88
C THR A 131 -13.19 4.86 6.82
N THR A 132 -12.74 4.37 5.67
CA THR A 132 -11.34 3.98 5.44
C THR A 132 -10.43 5.18 5.50
N ALA A 133 -10.79 6.28 4.82
CA ALA A 133 -10.04 7.53 4.85
C ALA A 133 -9.94 8.09 6.28
N ASP A 134 -11.05 8.13 7.02
CA ASP A 134 -11.06 8.55 8.42
C ASP A 134 -10.12 7.71 9.31
N ARG A 135 -10.08 6.40 9.11
CA ARG A 135 -9.18 5.51 9.88
C ARG A 135 -7.71 5.79 9.55
N ILE A 136 -7.37 6.03 8.27
CA ILE A 136 -6.01 6.41 7.85
C ILE A 136 -5.60 7.72 8.52
N VAL A 137 -6.44 8.75 8.46
CA VAL A 137 -6.15 10.07 9.07
C VAL A 137 -5.96 9.94 10.59
N LYS A 138 -6.84 9.23 11.28
CA LYS A 138 -6.72 9.01 12.73
C LYS A 138 -5.45 8.25 13.11
N ALA A 139 -5.05 7.26 12.32
CA ALA A 139 -3.83 6.50 12.57
C ALA A 139 -2.57 7.34 12.31
N LEU A 140 -2.59 8.16 11.26
CA LEU A 140 -1.52 9.13 10.99
C LEU A 140 -1.35 10.11 12.16
N GLN A 141 -2.44 10.64 12.71
CA GLN A 141 -2.42 11.53 13.89
C GLN A 141 -1.86 10.84 15.14
N LYS A 142 -2.08 9.53 15.28
CA LYS A 142 -1.53 8.72 16.39
C LYS A 142 -0.07 8.31 16.21
N GLY A 143 0.56 8.67 15.08
CA GLY A 143 1.95 8.33 14.80
C GLY A 143 2.17 6.87 14.37
N MET A 144 1.13 6.17 13.93
CA MET A 144 1.26 4.80 13.41
C MET A 144 1.93 4.80 12.03
N GLU A 145 2.78 3.81 11.78
CA GLU A 145 3.51 3.69 10.50
C GLU A 145 2.94 2.62 9.58
N ASP A 146 2.60 1.45 10.12
CA ASP A 146 1.98 0.36 9.37
C ASP A 146 0.58 0.09 9.95
N ILE A 147 -0.44 0.33 9.12
CA ILE A 147 -1.82 0.46 9.59
C ILE A 147 -2.70 -0.58 8.89
N PRO A 148 -3.10 -1.66 9.57
CA PRO A 148 -4.15 -2.53 9.03
C PRO A 148 -5.52 -1.87 9.15
N ILE A 149 -6.27 -1.86 8.06
CA ILE A 149 -7.61 -1.29 8.02
C ILE A 149 -8.62 -2.33 7.57
N GLY A 150 -9.51 -2.69 8.51
CA GLY A 150 -10.56 -3.67 8.30
C GLY A 150 -10.12 -5.09 8.65
N ALA A 151 -11.15 -5.93 8.86
CA ALA A 151 -10.96 -7.28 9.39
C ALA A 151 -9.98 -8.13 8.55
N VAL A 152 -10.03 -8.00 7.23
CA VAL A 152 -9.15 -8.76 6.33
C VAL A 152 -7.68 -8.40 6.55
N ALA A 153 -7.34 -7.12 6.61
CA ALA A 153 -5.96 -6.68 6.82
C ALA A 153 -5.47 -6.98 8.24
N GLU A 154 -6.34 -6.79 9.24
CA GLU A 154 -6.06 -7.09 10.64
C GLU A 154 -5.78 -8.59 10.85
N GLU A 155 -6.61 -9.46 10.26
CA GLU A 155 -6.41 -10.91 10.30
C GLU A 155 -5.10 -11.32 9.60
N ILE A 156 -4.82 -10.78 8.41
CA ILE A 156 -3.60 -11.09 7.67
C ILE A 156 -2.36 -10.76 8.50
N ILE A 157 -2.29 -9.56 9.08
CA ILE A 157 -1.12 -9.14 9.88
C ILE A 157 -0.97 -10.03 11.12
N GLN A 158 -2.07 -10.34 11.81
CA GLN A 158 -2.01 -11.22 12.96
C GLN A 158 -1.50 -12.62 12.59
N ARG A 159 -2.05 -13.23 11.55
CA ARG A 159 -1.65 -14.59 11.11
C ARG A 159 -0.22 -14.63 10.57
N LEU A 160 0.26 -13.54 9.92
CA LEU A 160 1.67 -13.44 9.51
C LEU A 160 2.62 -13.40 10.72
N ALA A 161 2.23 -12.74 11.80
CA ALA A 161 3.02 -12.71 13.02
C ALA A 161 3.07 -14.09 13.72
N ASP A 162 1.97 -14.86 13.63
CA ASP A 162 1.87 -16.19 14.24
C ASP A 162 2.61 -17.25 13.40
N ASN A 163 2.27 -17.39 12.12
CA ASN A 163 2.88 -18.40 11.23
C ASN A 163 2.72 -18.04 9.74
N PRO A 164 3.74 -17.41 9.11
CA PRO A 164 3.67 -17.02 7.69
C PRO A 164 3.39 -18.18 6.73
N LYS A 165 3.90 -19.38 7.02
CA LYS A 165 3.70 -20.55 6.15
C LYS A 165 2.31 -21.15 6.25
N GLU A 166 1.66 -21.01 7.37
CA GLU A 166 0.28 -21.45 7.54
C GLU A 166 -0.66 -20.59 6.71
N ILE A 167 -0.52 -19.26 6.77
CA ILE A 167 -1.37 -18.36 5.98
C ILE A 167 -1.15 -18.55 4.48
N GLU A 168 0.09 -18.71 4.01
CA GLU A 168 0.39 -19.01 2.61
C GLU A 168 -0.33 -20.28 2.13
N ARG A 169 -0.35 -21.35 2.94
CA ARG A 169 -1.01 -22.62 2.61
C ARG A 169 -2.53 -22.57 2.72
N ALA A 170 -3.06 -21.70 3.56
CA ALA A 170 -4.50 -21.55 3.75
C ALA A 170 -5.19 -20.79 2.60
N ILE A 171 -4.45 -19.93 1.89
CA ILE A 171 -4.94 -19.25 0.69
C ILE A 171 -4.88 -20.23 -0.47
N ARG A 172 -6.01 -20.90 -0.71
CA ARG A 172 -6.19 -21.82 -1.84
C ARG A 172 -7.20 -21.21 -2.82
N LEU A 173 -7.08 -21.62 -4.09
CA LEU A 173 -8.04 -21.29 -5.14
C LEU A 173 -9.39 -21.94 -4.86
#